data_6e105d0987273f9f8bff9d0eafcd96b3
#
_entry.id   6e105d0987273f9f8bff9d0eafcd96b3
#
_cell.length_a   1.000
_cell.length_b   1.000
_cell.length_c   1.000
_cell.angle_alpha   90.00
_cell.angle_beta   90.00
_cell.angle_gamma   90.00
#
_symmetry.space_group_name_H-M   'P 1'
#
loop_
_entity.id
_entity.type
_entity.pdbx_description
1 polymer ?
#
loop_
_entity_poly.entity_id
_entity_poly.type
_entity_poly.pdbx_seq_one_letter_code
_entity_poly.pdbx_strand_id
1 'polypeptide(L)'
;MPITCTITDKIAEIVFDVPPVNAFDSETWNAIPAIIHEAARNPEVNCVLIRAEGRGFCGGVDIKEMQAHPDRITLLNRGNYLTFKAIRDAEVPVVTAVHKFVIGGGIGICGASDTIFAADDAYFSLPEVDRGAMGGASHLSRMLPLHKVRAAFFTGGNIPASEAYRLGAVEKVVPRADLETEARAFCAVIASKSRKALVIAKEALNGLEPRDVDRGYRWEQGFTLEMYMHQDSQKARDAFVETGKTASF
;
A
#
# COMPACT_ATOMS: atom_id res chain seq x y z
N MET A 1 5.75 -8.12 17.90
CA MET A 1 4.63 -7.91 16.95
C MET A 1 5.23 -7.85 15.55
N PRO A 2 4.53 -8.32 14.53
CA PRO A 2 5.05 -8.34 13.15
C PRO A 2 5.14 -6.94 12.50
N ILE A 3 4.72 -5.90 13.20
CA ILE A 3 4.86 -4.51 12.79
C ILE A 3 5.46 -3.74 13.95
N THR A 4 6.56 -3.04 13.71
CA THR A 4 7.26 -2.23 14.71
C THR A 4 7.26 -0.77 14.31
N CYS A 5 7.31 0.13 15.28
CA CYS A 5 7.49 1.55 15.08
C CYS A 5 8.60 2.06 15.99
N THR A 6 9.61 2.68 15.42
CA THR A 6 10.70 3.31 16.15
C THR A 6 10.81 4.78 15.76
N ILE A 7 11.16 5.65 16.72
CA ILE A 7 11.29 7.09 16.45
C ILE A 7 12.74 7.48 16.68
N THR A 8 13.36 8.05 15.64
CA THR A 8 14.72 8.56 15.67
C THR A 8 14.80 9.81 14.78
N ASP A 9 15.47 10.86 15.27
CA ASP A 9 15.69 12.09 14.50
C ASP A 9 14.41 12.70 13.89
N LYS A 10 13.32 12.67 14.65
CA LYS A 10 11.96 13.12 14.25
C LYS A 10 11.33 12.32 13.11
N ILE A 11 11.84 11.14 12.83
CA ILE A 11 11.29 10.20 11.86
C ILE A 11 10.70 9.02 12.63
N ALA A 12 9.41 8.74 12.42
CA ALA A 12 8.80 7.50 12.86
C ALA A 12 8.93 6.47 11.75
N GLU A 13 9.70 5.43 12.01
CA GLU A 13 9.90 4.33 11.07
C GLU A 13 9.02 3.16 11.43
N ILE A 14 8.08 2.84 10.54
CA ILE A 14 7.17 1.70 10.64
C ILE A 14 7.72 0.60 9.73
N VAL A 15 8.00 -0.56 10.31
CA VAL A 15 8.59 -1.70 9.61
C VAL A 15 7.63 -2.88 9.64
N PHE A 16 7.29 -3.38 8.46
CA PHE A 16 6.52 -4.63 8.29
C PHE A 16 7.48 -5.82 8.26
N ASP A 17 7.23 -6.81 9.11
CA ASP A 17 7.98 -8.09 9.13
C ASP A 17 7.00 -9.24 9.41
N VAL A 18 6.21 -9.57 8.38
CA VAL A 18 5.21 -10.66 8.40
C VAL A 18 5.62 -11.73 7.39
N PRO A 19 6.48 -12.69 7.81
CA PRO A 19 6.93 -13.76 6.92
C PRO A 19 5.76 -14.62 6.42
N PRO A 20 5.90 -15.18 5.20
CA PRO A 20 7.07 -15.12 4.32
C PRO A 20 7.05 -13.98 3.31
N VAL A 21 5.95 -13.23 3.16
CA VAL A 21 5.73 -12.31 2.01
C VAL A 21 5.01 -11.00 2.40
N ASN A 22 4.92 -10.68 3.68
CA ASN A 22 4.18 -9.51 4.14
C ASN A 22 2.75 -9.47 3.57
N ALA A 23 2.07 -10.62 3.55
CA ALA A 23 0.65 -10.72 3.30
C ALA A 23 -0.08 -10.64 4.64
N PHE A 24 -1.01 -9.71 4.77
CA PHE A 24 -1.65 -9.42 6.05
C PHE A 24 -3.05 -10.01 6.12
N ASP A 25 -3.34 -10.65 7.25
CA ASP A 25 -4.68 -11.09 7.61
C ASP A 25 -5.58 -9.90 8.01
N SER A 26 -6.85 -10.18 8.21
CA SER A 26 -7.84 -9.16 8.54
C SER A 26 -7.55 -8.45 9.87
N GLU A 27 -6.96 -9.14 10.85
CA GLU A 27 -6.60 -8.56 12.15
C GLU A 27 -5.41 -7.62 12.01
N THR A 28 -4.37 -8.03 11.29
CA THR A 28 -3.19 -7.19 11.01
C THR A 28 -3.58 -5.91 10.27
N TRP A 29 -4.41 -6.01 9.20
CA TRP A 29 -4.91 -4.82 8.49
C TRP A 29 -5.66 -3.85 9.41
N ASN A 30 -6.44 -4.34 10.38
CA ASN A 30 -7.17 -3.49 11.33
C ASN A 30 -6.28 -2.92 12.44
N ALA A 31 -5.09 -3.47 12.68
CA ALA A 31 -4.14 -2.95 13.67
C ALA A 31 -3.28 -1.79 13.13
N ILE A 32 -2.94 -1.79 11.83
CA ILE A 32 -2.06 -0.78 11.21
C ILE A 32 -2.52 0.67 11.42
N PRO A 33 -3.81 1.02 11.29
CA PRO A 33 -4.27 2.41 11.46
C PRO A 33 -3.87 3.04 12.79
N ALA A 34 -3.94 2.27 13.88
CA ALA A 34 -3.58 2.78 15.21
C ALA A 34 -2.09 3.13 15.28
N ILE A 35 -1.21 2.29 14.71
CA ILE A 35 0.24 2.52 14.66
C ILE A 35 0.56 3.79 13.89
N ILE A 36 -0.07 3.99 12.73
CA ILE A 36 0.12 5.18 11.88
C ILE A 36 -0.35 6.44 12.61
N HIS A 37 -1.53 6.40 13.22
CA HIS A 37 -2.08 7.54 13.94
C HIS A 37 -1.23 7.92 15.14
N GLU A 38 -0.75 6.94 15.91
CA GLU A 38 0.13 7.18 17.05
C GLU A 38 1.44 7.85 16.60
N ALA A 39 2.08 7.29 15.55
CA ALA A 39 3.28 7.85 14.98
C ALA A 39 3.09 9.27 14.44
N ALA A 40 2.06 9.51 13.63
CA ALA A 40 1.85 10.79 12.97
C ALA A 40 1.40 11.92 13.91
N ARG A 41 0.71 11.58 15.01
CA ARG A 41 0.26 12.55 16.03
C ARG A 41 1.31 12.88 17.08
N ASN A 42 2.39 12.09 17.16
CA ASN A 42 3.47 12.36 18.10
C ASN A 42 4.13 13.71 17.76
N PRO A 43 4.17 14.69 18.70
CA PRO A 43 4.72 16.03 18.43
C PRO A 43 6.21 16.03 18.10
N GLU A 44 6.93 14.97 18.48
CA GLU A 44 8.35 14.80 18.16
C GLU A 44 8.59 14.21 16.75
N VAL A 45 7.53 13.88 15.99
CA VAL A 45 7.62 13.29 14.66
C VAL A 45 7.27 14.31 13.59
N ASN A 46 8.14 14.46 12.61
CA ASN A 46 7.96 15.35 11.45
C ASN A 46 7.79 14.57 10.13
N CYS A 47 8.12 13.27 10.12
CA CYS A 47 7.98 12.42 8.94
C CYS A 47 7.74 10.97 9.38
N VAL A 48 6.91 10.25 8.65
CA VAL A 48 6.73 8.80 8.80
C VAL A 48 7.41 8.11 7.62
N LEU A 49 8.23 7.09 7.89
CA LEU A 49 8.80 6.19 6.90
C LEU A 49 8.16 4.80 7.07
N ILE A 50 7.52 4.29 6.01
CA ILE A 50 7.00 2.93 5.97
C ILE A 50 7.91 2.08 5.09
N ARG A 51 8.44 1.00 5.62
CA ARG A 51 9.23 0.02 4.88
C ARG A 51 8.92 -1.41 5.33
N ALA A 52 9.55 -2.38 4.71
CA ALA A 52 9.38 -3.78 5.06
C ALA A 52 10.70 -4.53 5.08
N GLU A 53 10.75 -5.58 5.90
CA GLU A 53 11.79 -6.60 5.88
C GLU A 53 11.39 -7.77 4.99
N GLY A 54 12.32 -8.71 4.77
CA GLY A 54 12.07 -9.96 4.09
C GLY A 54 12.05 -9.89 2.56
N ARG A 55 11.22 -10.73 1.97
CA ARG A 55 11.27 -11.05 0.53
C ARG A 55 10.68 -9.98 -0.39
N GLY A 56 9.86 -9.08 0.12
CA GLY A 56 9.21 -8.03 -0.64
C GLY A 56 8.41 -7.11 0.29
N PHE A 57 7.96 -5.98 -0.24
CA PHE A 57 7.32 -4.95 0.56
C PHE A 57 5.97 -5.42 1.13
N CYS A 58 5.06 -5.87 0.26
CA CYS A 58 3.73 -6.32 0.69
C CYS A 58 3.11 -7.23 -0.37
N GLY A 59 2.73 -8.44 0.06
CA GLY A 59 2.01 -9.41 -0.76
C GLY A 59 0.49 -9.18 -0.85
N GLY A 60 -0.01 -8.13 -0.18
CA GLY A 60 -1.43 -7.80 -0.15
C GLY A 60 -2.16 -8.47 1.01
N VAL A 61 -3.35 -8.99 0.74
CA VAL A 61 -4.17 -9.71 1.73
C VAL A 61 -3.75 -11.17 1.83
N ASP A 62 -3.93 -11.77 3.01
CA ASP A 62 -3.75 -13.21 3.16
C ASP A 62 -4.90 -13.96 2.46
N ILE A 63 -4.60 -14.43 1.25
CA ILE A 63 -5.57 -15.19 0.43
C ILE A 63 -6.00 -16.50 1.10
N LYS A 64 -5.13 -17.10 1.94
CA LYS A 64 -5.49 -18.33 2.68
C LYS A 64 -6.57 -18.06 3.72
N GLU A 65 -6.47 -16.93 4.44
CA GLU A 65 -7.54 -16.51 5.33
C GLU A 65 -8.84 -16.29 4.54
N MET A 66 -8.78 -15.60 3.40
CA MET A 66 -9.95 -15.30 2.59
C MET A 66 -10.55 -16.54 1.90
N GLN A 67 -9.76 -17.55 1.63
CA GLN A 67 -10.26 -18.84 1.15
C GLN A 67 -11.01 -19.60 2.26
N ALA A 68 -10.39 -19.68 3.44
CA ALA A 68 -10.94 -20.41 4.58
C ALA A 68 -12.15 -19.68 5.22
N HIS A 69 -12.13 -18.35 5.21
CA HIS A 69 -13.11 -17.49 5.88
C HIS A 69 -13.57 -16.34 4.98
N PRO A 70 -14.31 -16.61 3.89
CA PRO A 70 -14.75 -15.58 2.94
C PRO A 70 -15.71 -14.55 3.57
N ASP A 71 -16.36 -14.87 4.69
CA ASP A 71 -17.18 -13.96 5.49
C ASP A 71 -16.38 -12.81 6.11
N ARG A 72 -15.07 -12.98 6.33
CA ARG A 72 -14.17 -11.94 6.85
C ARG A 72 -13.87 -10.82 5.85
N ILE A 73 -14.35 -10.90 4.62
CA ILE A 73 -14.13 -9.86 3.60
C ILE A 73 -14.57 -8.46 4.06
N THR A 74 -15.63 -8.37 4.85
CA THR A 74 -16.09 -7.07 5.38
C THR A 74 -15.11 -6.48 6.40
N LEU A 75 -14.53 -7.33 7.25
CA LEU A 75 -13.51 -6.94 8.23
C LEU A 75 -12.22 -6.53 7.52
N LEU A 76 -11.79 -7.32 6.53
CA LEU A 76 -10.64 -7.02 5.69
C LEU A 76 -10.80 -5.69 4.95
N ASN A 77 -11.92 -5.47 4.27
CA ASN A 77 -12.21 -4.23 3.56
C ASN A 77 -12.17 -3.02 4.48
N ARG A 78 -12.68 -3.17 5.72
CA ARG A 78 -12.59 -2.12 6.73
C ARG A 78 -11.13 -1.81 7.09
N GLY A 79 -10.32 -2.84 7.36
CA GLY A 79 -8.91 -2.69 7.70
C GLY A 79 -8.12 -2.00 6.61
N ASN A 80 -8.29 -2.41 5.36
CA ASN A 80 -7.66 -1.78 4.20
C ASN A 80 -8.04 -0.30 4.09
N TYR A 81 -9.35 0.00 4.11
CA TYR A 81 -9.83 1.38 4.02
C TYR A 81 -9.26 2.27 5.13
N LEU A 82 -9.31 1.81 6.38
CA LEU A 82 -8.81 2.57 7.51
C LEU A 82 -7.29 2.76 7.47
N THR A 83 -6.53 1.76 6.99
CA THR A 83 -5.08 1.85 6.82
C THR A 83 -4.71 2.90 5.78
N PHE A 84 -5.32 2.86 4.61
CA PHE A 84 -5.00 3.82 3.55
C PHE A 84 -5.42 5.23 3.94
N LYS A 85 -6.59 5.35 4.57
CA LYS A 85 -7.06 6.63 5.12
C LYS A 85 -6.12 7.16 6.21
N ALA A 86 -5.63 6.32 7.12
CA ALA A 86 -4.69 6.74 8.16
C ALA A 86 -3.37 7.27 7.58
N ILE A 87 -2.86 6.68 6.49
CA ILE A 87 -1.68 7.16 5.77
C ILE A 87 -1.94 8.52 5.14
N ARG A 88 -3.06 8.65 4.42
CA ARG A 88 -3.42 9.88 3.73
C ARG A 88 -3.68 11.03 4.71
N ASP A 89 -4.43 10.77 5.78
CA ASP A 89 -4.80 11.76 6.80
C ASP A 89 -3.73 11.95 7.88
N ALA A 90 -2.58 11.28 7.77
CA ALA A 90 -1.47 11.49 8.70
C ALA A 90 -1.10 12.97 8.77
N GLU A 91 -0.91 13.52 9.98
CA GLU A 91 -0.61 14.95 10.15
C GLU A 91 0.71 15.38 9.50
N VAL A 92 1.65 14.45 9.36
CA VAL A 92 2.97 14.69 8.78
C VAL A 92 3.15 13.87 7.50
N PRO A 93 4.09 14.24 6.61
CA PRO A 93 4.38 13.49 5.40
C PRO A 93 4.71 12.03 5.67
N VAL A 94 4.20 11.14 4.80
CA VAL A 94 4.46 9.71 4.82
C VAL A 94 5.24 9.31 3.57
N VAL A 95 6.43 8.76 3.77
CA VAL A 95 7.30 8.21 2.73
C VAL A 95 7.24 6.69 2.80
N THR A 96 7.13 6.03 1.65
CA THR A 96 7.12 4.57 1.56
C THR A 96 8.35 4.10 0.78
N ALA A 97 9.13 3.18 1.35
CA ALA A 97 10.29 2.57 0.72
C ALA A 97 9.99 1.11 0.36
N VAL A 98 9.94 0.80 -0.94
CA VAL A 98 9.44 -0.48 -1.43
C VAL A 98 10.50 -1.28 -2.18
N HIS A 99 10.42 -2.60 -2.06
CA HIS A 99 11.30 -3.52 -2.76
C HIS A 99 10.53 -4.76 -3.22
N LYS A 100 11.03 -5.39 -4.26
CA LYS A 100 10.54 -6.62 -4.87
C LYS A 100 9.07 -6.49 -5.26
N PHE A 101 8.15 -7.06 -4.52
CA PHE A 101 6.73 -7.05 -4.86
C PHE A 101 5.93 -6.08 -4.00
N VAL A 102 5.08 -5.29 -4.68
CA VAL A 102 4.07 -4.39 -4.11
C VAL A 102 2.73 -4.80 -4.70
N ILE A 103 1.98 -5.64 -4.00
CA ILE A 103 0.80 -6.31 -4.57
C ILE A 103 -0.46 -5.91 -3.79
N GLY A 104 -1.56 -5.68 -4.51
CA GLY A 104 -2.88 -5.49 -3.92
C GLY A 104 -2.92 -4.39 -2.87
N GLY A 105 -3.11 -4.74 -1.60
CA GLY A 105 -3.07 -3.80 -0.48
C GLY A 105 -1.77 -3.00 -0.37
N GLY A 106 -0.63 -3.53 -0.85
CA GLY A 106 0.62 -2.79 -0.96
C GLY A 106 0.51 -1.57 -1.89
N ILE A 107 -0.25 -1.70 -2.99
CA ILE A 107 -0.60 -0.56 -3.87
C ILE A 107 -1.41 0.49 -3.10
N GLY A 108 -2.34 0.04 -2.25
CA GLY A 108 -3.13 0.95 -1.40
C GLY A 108 -2.26 1.78 -0.46
N ILE A 109 -1.26 1.15 0.18
CA ILE A 109 -0.28 1.82 1.05
C ILE A 109 0.51 2.86 0.25
N CYS A 110 1.10 2.46 -0.90
CA CYS A 110 1.85 3.35 -1.76
C CYS A 110 1.00 4.51 -2.31
N GLY A 111 -0.18 4.20 -2.83
CA GLY A 111 -1.09 5.19 -3.39
C GLY A 111 -1.71 6.13 -2.36
N ALA A 112 -1.69 5.80 -1.06
CA ALA A 112 -2.09 6.68 0.03
C ALA A 112 -0.92 7.55 0.53
N SER A 113 0.34 7.15 0.29
CA SER A 113 1.55 7.86 0.74
C SER A 113 1.80 9.15 -0.05
N ASP A 114 2.63 10.03 0.50
CA ASP A 114 3.03 11.29 -0.14
C ASP A 114 4.17 11.08 -1.15
N THR A 115 5.08 10.14 -0.86
CA THR A 115 6.26 9.89 -1.71
C THR A 115 6.64 8.42 -1.64
N ILE A 116 7.15 7.89 -2.76
CA ILE A 116 7.56 6.49 -2.88
C ILE A 116 9.02 6.42 -3.33
N PHE A 117 9.83 5.68 -2.60
CA PHE A 117 11.16 5.23 -3.00
C PHE A 117 11.10 3.76 -3.37
N ALA A 118 11.75 3.35 -4.44
CA ALA A 118 11.71 1.97 -4.87
C ALA A 118 13.11 1.40 -5.10
N ALA A 119 13.30 0.14 -4.74
CA ALA A 119 14.45 -0.63 -5.19
C ALA A 119 14.33 -0.90 -6.70
N ASP A 120 15.47 -1.10 -7.36
CA ASP A 120 15.56 -1.40 -8.79
C ASP A 120 14.89 -2.72 -9.18
N ASP A 121 14.76 -3.64 -8.22
CA ASP A 121 14.07 -4.93 -8.38
C ASP A 121 12.56 -4.86 -8.05
N ALA A 122 12.03 -3.68 -7.69
CA ALA A 122 10.65 -3.53 -7.28
C ALA A 122 9.68 -3.52 -8.47
N TYR A 123 8.48 -4.06 -8.23
CA TYR A 123 7.36 -3.99 -9.17
C TYR A 123 6.03 -3.84 -8.43
N PHE A 124 5.08 -3.19 -9.10
CA PHE A 124 3.72 -2.95 -8.63
C PHE A 124 2.75 -3.84 -9.41
N SER A 125 1.79 -4.46 -8.73
CA SER A 125 0.82 -5.34 -9.38
C SER A 125 -0.54 -5.28 -8.69
N LEU A 126 -1.61 -5.27 -9.49
CA LEU A 126 -2.99 -5.42 -9.04
C LEU A 126 -3.62 -6.64 -9.75
N PRO A 127 -3.30 -7.88 -9.30
CA PRO A 127 -3.80 -9.09 -9.92
C PRO A 127 -5.17 -9.51 -9.38
N GLU A 128 -6.01 -8.56 -8.96
CA GLU A 128 -7.29 -8.80 -8.32
C GLU A 128 -8.23 -9.60 -9.22
N VAL A 129 -8.25 -9.31 -10.52
CA VAL A 129 -9.07 -10.07 -11.50
C VAL A 129 -8.67 -11.55 -11.53
N ASP A 130 -7.39 -11.87 -11.32
CA ASP A 130 -6.88 -13.24 -11.25
C ASP A 130 -7.16 -13.94 -9.92
N ARG A 131 -7.55 -13.18 -8.90
CA ARG A 131 -7.76 -13.65 -7.52
C ARG A 131 -9.23 -13.64 -7.11
N GLY A 132 -10.11 -13.27 -8.03
CA GLY A 132 -11.53 -13.19 -7.75
C GLY A 132 -11.90 -12.05 -6.79
N ALA A 133 -11.15 -10.98 -6.83
CA ALA A 133 -11.36 -9.76 -6.04
C ALA A 133 -11.42 -8.53 -6.93
N MET A 134 -11.77 -7.39 -6.37
CA MET A 134 -11.69 -6.07 -6.96
C MET A 134 -11.13 -5.10 -5.93
N GLY A 135 -10.53 -4.00 -6.39
CA GLY A 135 -10.05 -2.94 -5.49
C GLY A 135 -8.61 -2.51 -5.78
N GLY A 136 -8.22 -1.38 -5.18
CA GLY A 136 -6.89 -0.80 -5.32
C GLY A 136 -6.67 0.07 -6.56
N ALA A 137 -7.57 0.06 -7.54
CA ALA A 137 -7.43 0.88 -8.74
C ALA A 137 -7.53 2.39 -8.45
N SER A 138 -8.29 2.80 -7.43
CA SER A 138 -8.33 4.20 -6.98
C SER A 138 -6.94 4.68 -6.55
N HIS A 139 -6.24 3.90 -5.74
CA HIS A 139 -4.89 4.21 -5.27
C HIS A 139 -3.86 4.14 -6.40
N LEU A 140 -3.94 3.12 -7.27
CA LEU A 140 -3.07 3.03 -8.45
C LEU A 140 -3.31 4.21 -9.41
N SER A 141 -4.55 4.71 -9.53
CA SER A 141 -4.89 5.86 -10.36
C SER A 141 -4.38 7.19 -9.80
N ARG A 142 -4.05 7.26 -8.49
CA ARG A 142 -3.34 8.39 -7.90
C ARG A 142 -1.85 8.37 -8.30
N MET A 143 -1.31 7.20 -8.53
CA MET A 143 0.10 7.00 -8.89
C MET A 143 0.36 7.11 -10.39
N LEU A 144 -0.55 6.59 -11.23
CA LEU A 144 -0.29 6.35 -12.65
C LEU A 144 -1.40 6.89 -13.56
N PRO A 145 -1.08 7.19 -14.83
CA PRO A 145 -2.08 7.56 -15.84
C PRO A 145 -3.16 6.49 -16.02
N LEU A 146 -4.40 6.92 -16.19
CA LEU A 146 -5.59 6.05 -16.20
C LEU A 146 -5.50 4.88 -17.20
N HIS A 147 -4.98 5.09 -18.42
CA HIS A 147 -4.85 4.02 -19.41
C HIS A 147 -3.83 2.96 -18.97
N LYS A 148 -2.74 3.35 -18.28
CA LYS A 148 -1.77 2.41 -17.71
C LYS A 148 -2.41 1.59 -16.59
N VAL A 149 -3.18 2.24 -15.72
CA VAL A 149 -3.95 1.57 -14.65
C VAL A 149 -4.91 0.53 -15.22
N ARG A 150 -5.70 0.90 -16.24
CA ARG A 150 -6.66 -0.03 -16.88
C ARG A 150 -5.97 -1.23 -17.51
N ALA A 151 -4.88 -1.00 -18.23
CA ALA A 151 -4.10 -2.10 -18.83
C ALA A 151 -3.56 -3.05 -17.77
N ALA A 152 -2.93 -2.52 -16.71
CA ALA A 152 -2.38 -3.32 -15.63
C ALA A 152 -3.48 -4.09 -14.87
N PHE A 153 -4.59 -3.43 -14.57
CA PHE A 153 -5.71 -4.02 -13.81
C PHE A 153 -6.36 -5.18 -14.57
N PHE A 154 -6.66 -5.00 -15.87
CA PHE A 154 -7.31 -6.05 -16.66
C PHE A 154 -6.41 -7.25 -16.99
N THR A 155 -5.10 -7.06 -16.94
CA THR A 155 -4.15 -8.13 -17.26
C THR A 155 -3.48 -8.74 -16.02
N GLY A 156 -3.67 -8.16 -14.83
CA GLY A 156 -2.88 -8.52 -13.63
C GLY A 156 -1.37 -8.27 -13.81
N GLY A 157 -1.00 -7.49 -14.83
CA GLY A 157 0.40 -7.32 -15.24
C GLY A 157 1.24 -6.50 -14.26
N ASN A 158 2.53 -6.85 -14.18
CA ASN A 158 3.50 -6.15 -13.36
C ASN A 158 3.92 -4.82 -14.00
N ILE A 159 4.10 -3.79 -13.16
CA ILE A 159 4.64 -2.48 -13.52
C ILE A 159 6.00 -2.36 -12.82
N PRO A 160 7.13 -2.46 -13.53
CA PRO A 160 8.46 -2.31 -12.92
C PRO A 160 8.65 -0.93 -12.28
N ALA A 161 9.49 -0.84 -11.25
CA ALA A 161 9.82 0.43 -10.58
C ALA A 161 10.34 1.48 -11.56
N SER A 162 11.14 1.08 -12.56
CA SER A 162 11.65 1.96 -13.62
C SER A 162 10.54 2.59 -14.47
N GLU A 163 9.48 1.83 -14.77
CA GLU A 163 8.31 2.35 -15.48
C GLU A 163 7.46 3.26 -14.60
N ALA A 164 7.27 2.90 -13.31
CA ALA A 164 6.59 3.74 -12.34
C ALA A 164 7.31 5.07 -12.13
N TYR A 165 8.64 5.06 -12.06
CA TYR A 165 9.49 6.26 -12.02
C TYR A 165 9.33 7.12 -13.28
N ARG A 166 9.41 6.50 -14.48
CA ARG A 166 9.22 7.21 -15.76
C ARG A 166 7.86 7.92 -15.84
N LEU A 167 6.84 7.36 -15.19
CA LEU A 167 5.46 7.90 -15.14
C LEU A 167 5.22 8.87 -13.96
N GLY A 168 6.23 9.12 -13.12
CA GLY A 168 6.17 10.07 -12.03
C GLY A 168 5.53 9.55 -10.73
N ALA A 169 5.33 8.23 -10.61
CA ALA A 169 4.76 7.61 -9.41
C ALA A 169 5.79 7.38 -8.31
N VAL A 170 7.06 7.22 -8.67
CA VAL A 170 8.18 6.95 -7.77
C VAL A 170 9.16 8.12 -7.83
N GLU A 171 9.58 8.63 -6.68
CA GLU A 171 10.53 9.75 -6.58
C GLU A 171 11.94 9.33 -7.00
N LYS A 172 12.36 8.14 -6.58
CA LYS A 172 13.70 7.62 -6.87
C LYS A 172 13.70 6.11 -6.96
N VAL A 173 14.44 5.57 -7.93
CA VAL A 173 14.77 4.16 -8.03
C VAL A 173 16.26 3.99 -7.74
N VAL A 174 16.60 3.09 -6.82
CA VAL A 174 17.96 2.87 -6.33
C VAL A 174 18.26 1.38 -6.23
N PRO A 175 19.56 0.96 -6.21
CA PRO A 175 19.90 -0.41 -5.88
C PRO A 175 19.26 -0.85 -4.56
N ARG A 176 18.83 -2.10 -4.49
CA ARG A 176 18.16 -2.64 -3.27
C ARG A 176 18.94 -2.36 -1.99
N ALA A 177 20.28 -2.45 -2.04
CA ALA A 177 21.15 -2.24 -0.89
C ALA A 177 21.13 -0.79 -0.37
N ASP A 178 20.82 0.17 -1.22
CA ASP A 178 20.84 1.60 -0.90
C ASP A 178 19.46 2.15 -0.51
N LEU A 179 18.40 1.36 -0.68
CA LEU A 179 17.01 1.82 -0.54
C LEU A 179 16.73 2.47 0.83
N GLU A 180 17.11 1.80 1.90
CA GLU A 180 16.86 2.29 3.27
C GLU A 180 17.62 3.59 3.53
N THR A 181 18.90 3.64 3.17
CA THR A 181 19.75 4.82 3.34
C THR A 181 19.21 6.02 2.59
N GLU A 182 18.82 5.85 1.34
CA GLU A 182 18.30 6.92 0.48
C GLU A 182 16.92 7.41 0.95
N ALA A 183 16.02 6.50 1.33
CA ALA A 183 14.71 6.86 1.87
C ALA A 183 14.85 7.62 3.21
N ARG A 184 15.72 7.17 4.11
CA ARG A 184 16.00 7.86 5.39
C ARG A 184 16.63 9.24 5.16
N ALA A 185 17.55 9.37 4.22
CA ALA A 185 18.14 10.66 3.88
C ALA A 185 17.07 11.65 3.39
N PHE A 186 16.15 11.21 2.56
CA PHE A 186 15.02 12.03 2.12
C PHE A 186 14.09 12.40 3.29
N CYS A 187 13.73 11.44 4.15
CA CYS A 187 12.95 11.71 5.36
C CYS A 187 13.66 12.72 6.29
N ALA A 188 14.97 12.68 6.41
CA ALA A 188 15.75 13.62 7.23
C ALA A 188 15.64 15.06 6.69
N VAL A 189 15.61 15.23 5.36
CA VAL A 189 15.35 16.56 4.76
C VAL A 189 13.95 17.06 5.15
N ILE A 190 12.93 16.22 5.12
CA ILE A 190 11.57 16.56 5.57
C ILE A 190 11.58 16.87 7.07
N ALA A 191 12.15 15.99 7.87
CA ALA A 191 12.18 16.08 9.34
C ALA A 191 12.90 17.34 9.85
N SER A 192 13.80 17.94 9.05
CA SER A 192 14.47 19.19 9.37
C SER A 192 13.56 20.42 9.31
N LYS A 193 12.37 20.31 8.73
CA LYS A 193 11.43 21.42 8.54
C LYS A 193 10.57 21.67 9.78
N SER A 194 9.91 22.83 9.82
CA SER A 194 8.91 23.11 10.85
C SER A 194 7.73 22.14 10.77
N ARG A 195 7.42 21.43 11.86
CA ARG A 195 6.24 20.55 11.93
C ARG A 195 4.97 21.29 11.50
N LYS A 196 4.75 22.51 12.01
CA LYS A 196 3.58 23.32 11.65
C LYS A 196 3.47 23.56 10.15
N ALA A 197 4.60 23.83 9.49
CA ALA A 197 4.64 24.03 8.03
C ALA A 197 4.31 22.73 7.28
N LEU A 198 4.84 21.57 7.75
CA LEU A 198 4.57 20.28 7.14
C LEU A 198 3.10 19.89 7.25
N VAL A 199 2.48 20.07 8.42
CA VAL A 199 1.04 19.79 8.65
C VAL A 199 0.17 20.61 7.69
N ILE A 200 0.39 21.93 7.61
CA ILE A 200 -0.37 22.82 6.72
C ILE A 200 -0.12 22.47 5.25
N ALA A 201 1.13 22.18 4.88
CA ALA A 201 1.47 21.81 3.50
C ALA A 201 0.76 20.52 3.08
N LYS A 202 0.75 19.48 3.94
CA LYS A 202 0.06 18.23 3.64
C LYS A 202 -1.46 18.42 3.52
N GLU A 203 -2.07 19.18 4.43
CA GLU A 203 -3.49 19.53 4.34
C GLU A 203 -3.83 20.23 3.02
N ALA A 204 -3.01 21.23 2.64
CA ALA A 204 -3.19 21.96 1.38
C ALA A 204 -3.02 21.06 0.16
N LEU A 205 -1.99 20.20 0.13
CA LEU A 205 -1.75 19.27 -0.98
C LEU A 205 -2.88 18.24 -1.12
N ASN A 206 -3.36 17.69 0.00
CA ASN A 206 -4.50 16.78 -0.01
C ASN A 206 -5.78 17.45 -0.55
N GLY A 207 -6.00 18.73 -0.23
CA GLY A 207 -7.14 19.51 -0.71
C GLY A 207 -7.05 19.90 -2.19
N LEU A 208 -5.85 19.95 -2.77
CA LEU A 208 -5.63 20.26 -4.19
C LEU A 208 -5.79 19.04 -5.12
N GLU A 209 -5.83 17.82 -4.58
CA GLU A 209 -5.96 16.64 -5.40
C GLU A 209 -7.33 16.60 -6.11
N PRO A 210 -7.35 16.37 -7.44
CA PRO A 210 -8.59 16.43 -8.22
C PRO A 210 -9.52 15.22 -7.97
N ARG A 211 -9.04 14.21 -7.26
CA ARG A 211 -9.78 12.97 -6.96
C ARG A 211 -9.75 12.70 -5.47
N ASP A 212 -10.92 12.44 -4.93
CA ASP A 212 -11.06 11.87 -3.59
C ASP A 212 -10.79 10.36 -3.67
N VAL A 213 -9.55 9.98 -3.35
CA VAL A 213 -9.12 8.57 -3.41
C VAL A 213 -9.83 7.71 -2.37
N ASP A 214 -10.14 8.26 -1.20
CA ASP A 214 -10.82 7.55 -0.11
C ASP A 214 -12.26 7.20 -0.51
N ARG A 215 -12.98 8.18 -1.08
CA ARG A 215 -14.32 7.97 -1.60
C ARG A 215 -14.32 7.01 -2.79
N GLY A 216 -13.36 7.16 -3.69
CA GLY A 216 -13.17 6.27 -4.83
C GLY A 216 -12.93 4.83 -4.39
N TYR A 217 -12.03 4.62 -3.44
CA TYR A 217 -11.74 3.28 -2.92
C TYR A 217 -12.94 2.68 -2.16
N ARG A 218 -13.64 3.49 -1.37
CA ARG A 218 -14.84 3.01 -0.66
C ARG A 218 -15.95 2.56 -1.63
N TRP A 219 -16.10 3.22 -2.75
CA TRP A 219 -16.99 2.80 -3.82
C TRP A 219 -16.52 1.52 -4.52
N GLU A 220 -15.24 1.39 -4.82
CA GLU A 220 -14.61 0.18 -5.37
C GLU A 220 -14.82 -1.06 -4.50
N GLN A 221 -14.78 -0.91 -3.18
CA GLN A 221 -15.01 -2.01 -2.25
C GLN A 221 -16.41 -2.63 -2.37
N GLY A 222 -17.40 -1.91 -2.90
CA GLY A 222 -18.72 -2.45 -3.23
C GLY A 222 -18.62 -3.58 -4.26
N PHE A 223 -17.81 -3.39 -5.30
CA PHE A 223 -17.58 -4.42 -6.33
C PHE A 223 -16.75 -5.61 -5.81
N THR A 224 -15.88 -5.39 -4.83
CA THR A 224 -15.21 -6.49 -4.13
C THR A 224 -16.25 -7.40 -3.46
N LEU A 225 -17.22 -6.82 -2.75
CA LEU A 225 -18.29 -7.59 -2.10
C LEU A 225 -19.16 -8.31 -3.12
N GLU A 226 -19.54 -7.64 -4.22
CA GLU A 226 -20.31 -8.25 -5.31
C GLU A 226 -19.57 -9.45 -5.91
N MET A 227 -18.27 -9.29 -6.20
CA MET A 227 -17.44 -10.36 -6.74
C MET A 227 -17.30 -11.54 -5.77
N TYR A 228 -17.18 -11.28 -4.46
CA TYR A 228 -17.10 -12.34 -3.44
C TYR A 228 -18.38 -13.19 -3.31
N MET A 229 -19.52 -12.67 -3.76
CA MET A 229 -20.77 -13.44 -3.85
C MET A 229 -20.81 -14.38 -5.07
N HIS A 230 -19.90 -14.20 -6.03
CA HIS A 230 -19.87 -15.00 -7.25
C HIS A 230 -18.97 -16.22 -7.09
N GLN A 231 -19.40 -17.37 -7.69
CA GLN A 231 -18.65 -18.63 -7.61
C GLN A 231 -17.23 -18.55 -8.22
N ASP A 232 -17.02 -17.69 -9.21
CA ASP A 232 -15.71 -17.53 -9.85
C ASP A 232 -14.67 -16.91 -8.89
N SER A 233 -15.12 -16.12 -7.93
CA SER A 233 -14.24 -15.58 -6.88
C SER A 233 -13.70 -16.71 -6.00
N GLN A 234 -14.54 -17.67 -5.59
CA GLN A 234 -14.08 -18.83 -4.80
C GLN A 234 -13.15 -19.69 -5.63
N LYS A 235 -13.51 -20.01 -6.88
CA LYS A 235 -12.63 -20.78 -7.79
C LYS A 235 -11.25 -20.16 -7.95
N ALA A 236 -11.18 -18.81 -8.09
CA ALA A 236 -9.92 -18.11 -8.23
C ALA A 236 -9.04 -18.24 -6.97
N ARG A 237 -9.63 -18.11 -5.77
CA ARG A 237 -8.91 -18.28 -4.50
C ARG A 237 -8.45 -19.73 -4.30
N ASP A 238 -9.31 -20.69 -4.57
CA ASP A 238 -8.98 -22.12 -4.45
C ASP A 238 -7.81 -22.50 -5.36
N ALA A 239 -7.89 -22.13 -6.64
CA ALA A 239 -6.82 -22.38 -7.59
C ALA A 239 -5.48 -21.77 -7.15
N PHE A 240 -5.51 -20.54 -6.63
CA PHE A 240 -4.29 -19.89 -6.16
C PHE A 240 -3.70 -20.54 -4.92
N VAL A 241 -4.52 -20.90 -3.93
CA VAL A 241 -4.03 -21.53 -2.68
C VAL A 241 -3.51 -22.94 -2.96
N GLU A 242 -4.19 -23.72 -3.81
CA GLU A 242 -3.84 -25.10 -4.09
C GLU A 242 -2.64 -25.21 -5.06
N THR A 243 -2.55 -24.35 -6.07
CA THR A 243 -1.60 -24.51 -7.18
C THR A 243 -0.62 -23.35 -7.34
N GLY A 244 -0.85 -22.22 -6.69
CA GLY A 244 -0.12 -20.98 -6.90
C GLY A 244 -0.41 -20.29 -8.25
N LYS A 245 -1.40 -20.77 -9.02
CA LYS A 245 -1.72 -20.28 -10.38
C LYS A 245 -3.09 -19.61 -10.43
N THR A 246 -3.29 -18.83 -11.48
CA THR A 246 -4.60 -18.25 -11.84
C THR A 246 -5.54 -19.37 -12.29
N ALA A 247 -6.83 -19.26 -11.90
CA ALA A 247 -7.86 -20.18 -12.37
C ALA A 247 -8.07 -20.05 -13.88
N SER A 248 -8.51 -21.13 -14.51
CA SER A 248 -9.03 -21.13 -15.88
C SER A 248 -10.56 -21.00 -15.83
N PHE A 249 -11.12 -20.08 -16.62
CA PHE A 249 -12.55 -19.82 -16.72
C PHE A 249 -13.10 -20.17 -18.09
#